data_a39ef96d75edb0e8a5d93b4b21bb1662
#
_entry.id   a39ef96d75edb0e8a5d93b4b21bb1662
#
_cell.length_a   1.000
_cell.length_b   1.000
_cell.length_c   1.000
_cell.angle_alpha   90.00
_cell.angle_beta   90.00
_cell.angle_gamma   90.00
#
_symmetry.space_group_name_H-M   'P 1'
#
loop_
_entity.id
_entity.type
_entity.pdbx_description
1 polymer ?
#
loop_
_entity_poly.entity_id
_entity_poly.type
_entity_poly.pdbx_seq_one_letter_code
_entity_poly.pdbx_strand_id
1 'polypeptide(L)'
;MDVQGVPRKVSAITATLLAVLGFLLYLRDRAADHEPYDGPLASPGATGARSPGGTRRIALNTEPSDYPRLKELGYDLVDVKADASLVAGVPQGMQGLLWVGNFTCDDFELGFEEFQRAVQRFGRDPKVYGWYLSDEPNPGECPEIANEIRRRAAYVERHAPGQISFISLTDWPMKPLTPERVGVDLYGLDPYPCRGSSKARERCDIGAIDRMVRMADTAGIPRARVAPVLQTFGQSCSSGDKQYWLPTEDQFREILARWDRLAPRPPLEISYSWGRQDKWACPTLSDATGGPHPDLQSLMKARNRSR
;
A
#
# COMPACT_ATOMS: atom_id res chain seq x y z
N MET A 1 2.50 -65.05 28.35
CA MET A 1 3.20 -65.17 27.06
C MET A 1 3.44 -63.77 26.58
N ASP A 2 4.65 -63.25 26.87
CA ASP A 2 5.08 -61.91 26.50
C ASP A 2 5.51 -61.88 25.03
N VAL A 3 5.01 -60.92 24.26
CA VAL A 3 5.53 -60.59 22.93
C VAL A 3 6.21 -59.24 23.02
N GLN A 4 7.54 -59.29 23.12
CA GLN A 4 8.42 -58.15 23.13
C GLN A 4 8.41 -57.44 21.76
N GLY A 5 8.07 -56.13 21.75
CA GLY A 5 8.17 -55.26 20.59
C GLY A 5 9.61 -54.86 20.32
N VAL A 6 10.06 -55.06 19.08
CA VAL A 6 11.38 -54.61 18.59
C VAL A 6 11.36 -53.10 18.29
N PRO A 7 12.27 -52.31 18.85
CA PRO A 7 12.36 -50.90 18.53
C PRO A 7 12.94 -50.71 17.11
N ARG A 8 12.19 -50.11 16.20
CA ARG A 8 12.69 -49.64 14.90
C ARG A 8 13.64 -48.45 15.13
N LYS A 9 14.93 -48.69 14.99
CA LYS A 9 15.93 -47.61 14.87
C LYS A 9 15.71 -46.89 13.54
N VAL A 10 15.02 -45.76 13.56
CA VAL A 10 15.03 -44.82 12.41
C VAL A 10 16.43 -44.23 12.33
N SER A 11 17.12 -44.45 11.21
CA SER A 11 18.52 -44.10 11.05
C SER A 11 18.68 -42.57 11.08
N ALA A 12 19.52 -42.07 11.98
CA ALA A 12 19.84 -40.63 12.12
C ALA A 12 20.33 -39.97 10.81
N ILE A 13 20.81 -40.79 9.88
CA ILE A 13 21.30 -40.35 8.57
C ILE A 13 20.16 -39.81 7.67
N THR A 14 18.95 -40.37 7.75
CA THR A 14 17.80 -39.95 6.92
C THR A 14 17.26 -38.59 7.38
N ALA A 15 17.27 -38.34 8.68
CA ALA A 15 16.81 -37.03 9.24
C ALA A 15 17.76 -35.89 8.87
N THR A 16 19.08 -36.13 8.86
CA THR A 16 20.09 -35.14 8.51
C THR A 16 20.04 -34.79 7.02
N LEU A 17 19.82 -35.76 6.13
CA LEU A 17 19.70 -35.54 4.68
C LEU A 17 18.47 -34.71 4.33
N LEU A 18 17.33 -34.94 4.99
CA LEU A 18 16.11 -34.16 4.78
C LEU A 18 16.24 -32.72 5.28
N ALA A 19 16.93 -32.50 6.40
CA ALA A 19 17.21 -31.16 6.92
C ALA A 19 18.16 -30.38 6.02
N VAL A 20 19.18 -31.00 5.45
CA VAL A 20 20.12 -30.36 4.51
C VAL A 20 19.42 -30.05 3.18
N LEU A 21 18.57 -30.93 2.67
CA LEU A 21 17.79 -30.70 1.45
C LEU A 21 16.78 -29.58 1.64
N GLY A 22 16.09 -29.51 2.77
CA GLY A 22 15.18 -28.42 3.14
C GLY A 22 15.90 -27.08 3.26
N PHE A 23 17.11 -27.07 3.86
CA PHE A 23 17.92 -25.86 3.98
C PHE A 23 18.47 -25.39 2.62
N LEU A 24 18.88 -26.29 1.74
CA LEU A 24 19.32 -25.98 0.38
C LEU A 24 18.18 -25.46 -0.51
N LEU A 25 16.97 -25.99 -0.37
CA LEU A 25 15.78 -25.48 -1.04
C LEU A 25 15.40 -24.09 -0.51
N TYR A 26 15.47 -23.89 0.79
CA TYR A 26 15.24 -22.57 1.42
C TYR A 26 16.27 -21.52 1.00
N LEU A 27 17.56 -21.89 0.86
CA LEU A 27 18.60 -20.99 0.35
C LEU A 27 18.44 -20.70 -1.15
N ARG A 28 17.97 -21.67 -1.93
CA ARG A 28 17.70 -21.49 -3.36
C ARG A 28 16.51 -20.56 -3.62
N ASP A 29 15.44 -20.66 -2.82
CA ASP A 29 14.32 -19.72 -2.87
C ASP A 29 14.77 -18.30 -2.51
N ARG A 30 15.60 -18.12 -1.47
CA ARG A 30 16.13 -16.80 -1.11
C ARG A 30 17.06 -16.20 -2.16
N ALA A 31 17.87 -17.02 -2.85
CA ALA A 31 18.77 -16.54 -3.90
C ALA A 31 17.98 -16.07 -5.16
N ALA A 32 16.83 -16.69 -5.45
CA ALA A 32 15.95 -16.27 -6.55
C ALA A 32 15.25 -14.93 -6.29
N ASP A 33 15.15 -14.52 -5.01
CA ASP A 33 14.45 -13.29 -4.60
C ASP A 33 15.29 -12.00 -4.76
N HIS A 34 16.56 -12.09 -5.13
CA HIS A 34 17.46 -10.92 -5.19
C HIS A 34 17.76 -10.40 -6.60
N GLU A 35 17.25 -11.05 -7.66
CA GLU A 35 17.43 -10.51 -9.01
C GLU A 35 16.52 -9.31 -9.25
N PRO A 36 17.06 -8.18 -9.81
CA PRO A 36 16.25 -7.04 -10.21
C PRO A 36 15.16 -7.47 -11.18
N TYR A 37 13.92 -7.07 -10.94
CA TYR A 37 12.81 -7.35 -11.83
C TYR A 37 12.78 -6.36 -12.99
N ASP A 38 13.21 -6.79 -14.17
CA ASP A 38 13.17 -6.04 -15.44
C ASP A 38 11.98 -6.47 -16.34
N GLY A 39 10.88 -6.92 -15.74
CA GLY A 39 9.67 -7.30 -16.48
C GLY A 39 9.21 -6.21 -17.46
N PRO A 40 8.55 -6.58 -18.56
CA PRO A 40 8.18 -5.65 -19.62
C PRO A 40 7.35 -4.49 -19.07
N LEU A 41 7.75 -3.25 -19.40
CA LEU A 41 6.92 -2.08 -19.19
C LEU A 41 5.57 -2.33 -19.88
N ALA A 42 4.47 -2.24 -19.15
CA ALA A 42 3.15 -2.47 -19.72
C ALA A 42 2.95 -1.58 -20.95
N SER A 43 2.57 -2.18 -22.07
CA SER A 43 2.22 -1.44 -23.28
C SER A 43 1.10 -0.42 -22.97
N PRO A 44 1.14 0.80 -23.53
CA PRO A 44 0.16 1.85 -23.27
C PRO A 44 -1.15 1.59 -24.01
N GLY A 45 -1.86 0.52 -23.67
CA GLY A 45 -3.05 0.05 -24.38
C GLY A 45 -4.31 -0.10 -23.54
N ALA A 46 -4.27 0.12 -22.23
CA ALA A 46 -5.48 0.07 -21.42
C ALA A 46 -6.05 1.48 -21.24
N THR A 47 -7.28 1.67 -21.65
CA THR A 47 -8.15 2.82 -21.32
C THR A 47 -8.50 2.80 -19.83
N GLY A 48 -7.50 2.83 -18.96
CA GLY A 48 -7.67 3.07 -17.54
C GLY A 48 -7.62 4.57 -17.30
N ALA A 49 -8.39 5.06 -16.35
CA ALA A 49 -8.54 6.45 -15.97
C ALA A 49 -7.18 7.19 -15.91
N ARG A 50 -6.76 7.76 -17.03
CA ARG A 50 -5.68 8.74 -17.05
C ARG A 50 -6.28 10.00 -16.44
N SER A 51 -5.82 10.36 -15.26
CA SER A 51 -5.96 11.75 -14.83
C SER A 51 -5.37 12.65 -15.91
N PRO A 52 -6.10 13.60 -16.47
CA PRO A 52 -5.62 14.47 -17.55
C PRO A 52 -4.49 15.43 -17.12
N GLY A 53 -3.82 15.20 -16.01
CA GLY A 53 -2.95 16.21 -15.40
C GLY A 53 -1.75 15.68 -14.60
N GLY A 54 -1.14 14.54 -14.96
CA GLY A 54 0.06 14.06 -14.27
C GLY A 54 -0.24 13.21 -13.02
N THR A 55 0.81 12.82 -12.28
CA THR A 55 0.70 12.04 -11.04
C THR A 55 0.04 12.85 -9.93
N ARG A 56 -1.06 12.34 -9.36
CA ARG A 56 -1.67 12.91 -8.15
C ARG A 56 -0.89 12.44 -6.92
N ARG A 57 -0.85 13.26 -5.88
CA ARG A 57 -0.06 12.98 -4.68
C ARG A 57 -0.86 13.15 -3.42
N ILE A 58 -0.89 12.09 -2.61
CA ILE A 58 -1.61 12.04 -1.35
C ILE A 58 -0.66 11.70 -0.19
N ALA A 59 -0.90 12.32 0.95
CA ALA A 59 -0.37 11.86 2.23
C ALA A 59 -1.52 11.30 3.06
N LEU A 60 -1.31 10.15 3.72
CA LEU A 60 -2.34 9.49 4.53
C LEU A 60 -2.20 9.81 6.03
N ASN A 61 -3.28 9.63 6.77
CA ASN A 61 -3.43 9.93 8.19
C ASN A 61 -3.25 11.44 8.46
N THR A 62 -3.98 12.25 7.73
CA THR A 62 -3.91 13.71 7.80
C THR A 62 -5.07 14.30 8.60
N GLU A 63 -4.78 15.39 9.30
CA GLU A 63 -5.79 16.19 10.01
C GLU A 63 -5.95 17.56 9.31
N PRO A 64 -7.09 18.25 9.46
CA PRO A 64 -7.30 19.55 8.84
C PRO A 64 -6.21 20.61 9.15
N SER A 65 -5.58 20.52 10.31
CA SER A 65 -4.44 21.37 10.71
C SER A 65 -3.18 21.16 9.84
N ASP A 66 -3.05 20.01 9.18
CA ASP A 66 -1.89 19.66 8.36
C ASP A 66 -2.00 20.20 6.93
N TYR A 67 -3.20 20.47 6.45
CA TYR A 67 -3.46 20.83 5.06
C TYR A 67 -2.63 22.00 4.52
N PRO A 68 -2.39 23.10 5.26
CA PRO A 68 -1.52 24.17 4.80
C PRO A 68 -0.10 23.69 4.51
N ARG A 69 0.45 22.84 5.40
CA ARG A 69 1.80 22.29 5.24
C ARG A 69 1.87 21.30 4.07
N LEU A 70 0.88 20.42 3.94
CA LEU A 70 0.81 19.49 2.82
C LEU A 70 0.76 20.20 1.47
N LYS A 71 -0.05 21.26 1.37
CA LYS A 71 -0.13 22.08 0.18
C LYS A 71 1.22 22.77 -0.14
N GLU A 72 1.93 23.27 0.87
CA GLU A 72 3.27 23.84 0.72
C GLU A 72 4.28 22.80 0.19
N LEU A 73 4.15 21.54 0.63
CA LEU A 73 4.97 20.42 0.16
C LEU A 73 4.56 19.90 -1.23
N GLY A 74 3.48 20.42 -1.81
CA GLY A 74 3.00 20.08 -3.15
C GLY A 74 2.11 18.85 -3.23
N TYR A 75 1.52 18.44 -2.11
CA TYR A 75 0.42 17.45 -2.12
C TYR A 75 -0.85 18.11 -2.66
N ASP A 76 -1.61 17.38 -3.43
CA ASP A 76 -2.87 17.81 -4.02
C ASP A 76 -4.07 16.99 -3.55
N LEU A 77 -3.80 15.93 -2.79
CA LEU A 77 -4.82 15.10 -2.17
C LEU A 77 -4.54 14.92 -0.66
N VAL A 78 -5.61 14.69 0.08
CA VAL A 78 -5.61 14.29 1.49
C VAL A 78 -6.59 13.13 1.69
N ASP A 79 -6.34 12.28 2.70
CA ASP A 79 -7.32 11.31 3.15
C ASP A 79 -8.35 11.98 4.06
N VAL A 80 -9.61 11.63 3.87
CA VAL A 80 -10.73 12.25 4.61
C VAL A 80 -11.78 11.17 4.87
N LYS A 81 -12.34 11.13 6.08
CA LYS A 81 -13.54 10.32 6.31
C LYS A 81 -14.72 10.86 5.48
N ALA A 82 -15.64 9.98 5.11
CA ALA A 82 -16.85 10.34 4.35
C ALA A 82 -17.85 11.14 5.22
N ASP A 83 -17.39 12.26 5.79
CA ASP A 83 -18.13 13.19 6.64
C ASP A 83 -18.24 14.57 5.99
N ALA A 84 -19.39 15.20 6.12
CA ALA A 84 -19.68 16.47 5.44
C ALA A 84 -18.82 17.63 5.90
N SER A 85 -18.55 17.71 7.18
CA SER A 85 -17.73 18.79 7.75
C SER A 85 -16.28 18.66 7.33
N LEU A 86 -15.76 17.43 7.30
CA LEU A 86 -14.41 17.12 6.89
C LEU A 86 -14.21 17.36 5.38
N VAL A 87 -15.14 16.89 4.53
CA VAL A 87 -15.10 17.14 3.08
C VAL A 87 -15.22 18.63 2.79
N ALA A 88 -16.10 19.37 3.48
CA ALA A 88 -16.20 20.82 3.35
C ALA A 88 -14.91 21.53 3.76
N GLY A 89 -14.18 20.98 4.76
CA GLY A 89 -12.90 21.49 5.24
C GLY A 89 -11.71 21.31 4.29
N VAL A 90 -11.82 20.46 3.24
CA VAL A 90 -10.75 20.29 2.26
C VAL A 90 -10.48 21.63 1.54
N PRO A 91 -9.23 22.14 1.54
CA PRO A 91 -8.91 23.45 0.99
C PRO A 91 -9.13 23.53 -0.53
N GLN A 92 -9.39 24.73 -1.02
CA GLN A 92 -9.44 24.97 -2.46
C GLN A 92 -8.12 24.57 -3.14
N GLY A 93 -8.24 23.83 -4.25
CA GLY A 93 -7.11 23.29 -5.02
C GLY A 93 -6.56 21.97 -4.49
N MET A 94 -7.14 21.42 -3.43
CA MET A 94 -6.95 20.04 -2.98
C MET A 94 -8.25 19.24 -3.12
N GLN A 95 -8.14 17.91 -3.09
CA GLN A 95 -9.29 17.00 -3.08
C GLN A 95 -9.08 15.92 -2.02
N GLY A 96 -10.19 15.31 -1.58
CA GLY A 96 -10.19 14.22 -0.64
C GLY A 96 -10.27 12.85 -1.32
N LEU A 97 -9.47 11.88 -0.87
CA LEU A 97 -9.71 10.46 -1.06
C LEU A 97 -10.50 9.99 0.16
N LEU A 98 -11.76 9.59 -0.04
CA LEU A 98 -12.66 9.30 1.07
C LEU A 98 -12.43 7.89 1.62
N TRP A 99 -11.95 7.82 2.87
CA TRP A 99 -11.85 6.59 3.63
C TRP A 99 -13.23 6.10 4.10
N VAL A 100 -13.55 4.84 3.81
CA VAL A 100 -14.85 4.23 4.12
C VAL A 100 -14.75 3.01 5.04
N GLY A 101 -13.59 2.81 5.68
CA GLY A 101 -13.35 1.74 6.62
C GLY A 101 -12.93 0.41 6.00
N ASN A 102 -12.46 -0.50 6.84
CA ASN A 102 -12.03 -1.83 6.47
C ASN A 102 -13.13 -2.88 6.60
N PHE A 103 -12.92 -4.02 5.93
CA PHE A 103 -13.71 -5.24 6.08
C PHE A 103 -13.13 -6.13 7.17
N THR A 104 -13.97 -6.56 8.11
CA THR A 104 -13.58 -7.39 9.26
C THR A 104 -13.97 -8.86 9.10
N CYS A 105 -14.18 -9.35 7.87
CA CYS A 105 -14.72 -10.64 7.48
C CYS A 105 -16.23 -10.81 7.71
N ASP A 106 -16.83 -10.07 8.61
CA ASP A 106 -18.28 -10.07 8.84
C ASP A 106 -18.96 -8.92 8.08
N ASP A 107 -18.41 -7.70 8.21
CA ASP A 107 -18.94 -6.50 7.54
C ASP A 107 -17.82 -5.44 7.40
N PHE A 108 -18.10 -4.41 6.61
CA PHE A 108 -17.28 -3.19 6.58
C PHE A 108 -17.62 -2.29 7.77
N GLU A 109 -16.63 -1.53 8.27
CA GLU A 109 -16.84 -0.48 9.28
C GLU A 109 -17.95 0.49 8.88
N LEU A 110 -18.00 0.87 7.60
CA LEU A 110 -19.12 1.58 7.00
C LEU A 110 -20.01 0.58 6.27
N GLY A 111 -21.15 0.20 6.85
CA GLY A 111 -22.11 -0.73 6.27
C GLY A 111 -22.56 -0.29 4.86
N PHE A 112 -23.03 -1.23 4.03
CA PHE A 112 -23.29 -0.93 2.61
C PHE A 112 -24.32 0.17 2.41
N GLU A 113 -25.38 0.25 3.22
CA GLU A 113 -26.40 1.31 3.11
C GLU A 113 -25.82 2.69 3.46
N GLU A 114 -24.95 2.76 4.46
CA GLU A 114 -24.27 4.01 4.82
C GLU A 114 -23.29 4.43 3.75
N PHE A 115 -22.57 3.48 3.18
CA PHE A 115 -21.72 3.71 2.03
C PHE A 115 -22.50 4.26 0.84
N GLN A 116 -23.68 3.69 0.52
CA GLN A 116 -24.54 4.20 -0.54
C GLN A 116 -24.98 5.64 -0.28
N ARG A 117 -25.39 5.96 0.96
CA ARG A 117 -25.73 7.35 1.34
C ARG A 117 -24.56 8.31 1.19
N ALA A 118 -23.35 7.87 1.56
CA ALA A 118 -22.15 8.67 1.38
C ALA A 118 -21.85 8.93 -0.11
N VAL A 119 -21.91 7.88 -0.95
CA VAL A 119 -21.70 8.02 -2.41
C VAL A 119 -22.77 8.92 -3.05
N GLN A 120 -24.03 8.80 -2.68
CA GLN A 120 -25.10 9.68 -3.16
C GLN A 120 -24.85 11.13 -2.78
N ARG A 121 -24.32 11.37 -1.57
CA ARG A 121 -24.02 12.71 -1.06
C ARG A 121 -22.82 13.35 -1.73
N PHE A 122 -21.73 12.61 -1.91
CA PHE A 122 -20.43 13.15 -2.32
C PHE A 122 -20.02 12.77 -3.74
N GLY A 123 -20.75 11.90 -4.42
CA GLY A 123 -20.38 11.37 -5.73
C GLY A 123 -20.33 12.41 -6.87
N ARG A 124 -20.74 13.67 -6.62
CA ARG A 124 -20.61 14.80 -7.54
C ARG A 124 -19.91 15.99 -6.91
N ASP A 125 -19.38 15.83 -5.70
CA ASP A 125 -18.66 16.91 -5.03
C ASP A 125 -17.27 17.08 -5.68
N PRO A 126 -16.93 18.28 -6.23
CA PRO A 126 -15.63 18.52 -6.86
C PRO A 126 -14.45 18.46 -5.89
N LYS A 127 -14.69 18.48 -4.58
CA LYS A 127 -13.68 18.27 -3.55
C LYS A 127 -13.32 16.81 -3.34
N VAL A 128 -14.03 15.87 -3.95
CA VAL A 128 -13.79 14.44 -3.81
C VAL A 128 -13.08 13.89 -5.05
N TYR A 129 -11.89 13.33 -4.84
CA TYR A 129 -11.12 12.64 -5.87
C TYR A 129 -11.61 11.20 -6.07
N GLY A 130 -11.93 10.52 -4.99
CA GLY A 130 -12.33 9.11 -5.05
C GLY A 130 -12.59 8.49 -3.68
N TRP A 131 -12.63 7.16 -3.67
CA TRP A 131 -13.09 6.33 -2.58
C TRP A 131 -12.04 5.28 -2.23
N TYR A 132 -11.50 5.31 -1.02
CA TYR A 132 -10.59 4.31 -0.48
C TYR A 132 -11.44 3.20 0.15
N LEU A 133 -11.64 2.12 -0.63
CA LEU A 133 -12.64 1.08 -0.31
C LEU A 133 -12.15 0.07 0.72
N SER A 134 -10.86 -0.22 0.76
CA SER A 134 -10.27 -1.14 1.76
C SER A 134 -8.75 -1.04 1.77
N ASP A 135 -8.19 -1.11 2.95
CA ASP A 135 -6.75 -1.17 3.20
C ASP A 135 -6.33 -2.62 3.41
N GLU A 136 -5.34 -3.07 2.64
CA GLU A 136 -4.75 -4.42 2.69
C GLU A 136 -5.78 -5.56 2.79
N PRO A 137 -6.79 -5.64 1.90
CA PRO A 137 -7.78 -6.74 1.94
C PRO A 137 -7.12 -8.11 1.78
N ASN A 138 -7.43 -9.05 2.68
CA ASN A 138 -6.88 -10.41 2.67
C ASN A 138 -7.93 -11.46 2.22
N PRO A 139 -8.00 -11.81 0.92
CA PRO A 139 -8.92 -12.85 0.45
C PRO A 139 -8.59 -14.27 0.95
N GLY A 140 -7.38 -14.49 1.47
CA GLY A 140 -6.99 -15.76 2.09
C GLY A 140 -7.65 -15.98 3.44
N GLU A 141 -7.86 -14.89 4.19
CA GLU A 141 -8.55 -14.89 5.47
C GLU A 141 -10.06 -14.67 5.32
N CYS A 142 -10.43 -13.72 4.45
CA CYS A 142 -11.82 -13.32 4.20
C CYS A 142 -12.19 -13.53 2.71
N PRO A 143 -12.59 -14.73 2.28
CA PRO A 143 -12.87 -15.03 0.86
C PRO A 143 -13.94 -14.11 0.23
N GLU A 144 -14.91 -13.63 1.03
CA GLU A 144 -16.00 -12.77 0.56
C GLU A 144 -15.58 -11.33 0.28
N ILE A 145 -14.41 -10.90 0.77
CA ILE A 145 -13.97 -9.50 0.66
C ILE A 145 -13.90 -9.03 -0.81
N ALA A 146 -13.54 -9.91 -1.75
CA ALA A 146 -13.50 -9.58 -3.16
C ALA A 146 -14.90 -9.24 -3.72
N ASN A 147 -15.95 -9.96 -3.29
CA ASN A 147 -17.33 -9.69 -3.68
C ASN A 147 -17.83 -8.36 -3.11
N GLU A 148 -17.50 -8.08 -1.86
CA GLU A 148 -17.89 -6.85 -1.19
C GLU A 148 -17.18 -5.62 -1.79
N ILE A 149 -15.88 -5.73 -2.08
CA ILE A 149 -15.14 -4.67 -2.80
C ILE A 149 -15.75 -4.44 -4.20
N ARG A 150 -16.04 -5.50 -4.95
CA ARG A 150 -16.70 -5.41 -6.26
C ARG A 150 -18.04 -4.69 -6.19
N ARG A 151 -18.86 -5.02 -5.21
CA ARG A 151 -20.18 -4.38 -4.99
C ARG A 151 -20.03 -2.88 -4.75
N ARG A 152 -19.03 -2.47 -3.97
CA ARG A 152 -18.75 -1.06 -3.66
C ARG A 152 -18.16 -0.33 -4.87
N ALA A 153 -17.17 -0.90 -5.55
CA ALA A 153 -16.58 -0.32 -6.75
C ALA A 153 -17.64 -0.09 -7.86
N ALA A 154 -18.48 -1.09 -8.12
CA ALA A 154 -19.59 -0.97 -9.09
C ALA A 154 -20.61 0.12 -8.69
N TYR A 155 -20.81 0.35 -7.39
CA TYR A 155 -21.69 1.42 -6.93
C TYR A 155 -21.06 2.79 -7.14
N VAL A 156 -19.76 2.96 -6.86
CA VAL A 156 -19.01 4.19 -7.15
C VAL A 156 -19.03 4.50 -8.65
N GLU A 157 -18.69 3.53 -9.51
CA GLU A 157 -18.70 3.70 -10.96
C GLU A 157 -20.04 4.24 -11.48
N ARG A 158 -21.14 3.71 -10.95
CA ARG A 158 -22.50 4.09 -11.40
C ARG A 158 -22.96 5.45 -10.85
N HIS A 159 -22.61 5.78 -9.62
CA HIS A 159 -23.21 6.91 -8.89
C HIS A 159 -22.27 8.08 -8.62
N ALA A 160 -20.97 7.90 -8.82
CA ALA A 160 -19.94 8.93 -8.63
C ALA A 160 -19.07 9.11 -9.90
N PRO A 161 -19.67 9.51 -11.04
CA PRO A 161 -18.97 9.59 -12.32
C PRO A 161 -17.78 10.56 -12.23
N GLY A 162 -16.59 10.07 -12.65
CA GLY A 162 -15.35 10.84 -12.62
C GLY A 162 -14.55 10.74 -11.31
N GLN A 163 -15.10 10.13 -10.28
CA GLN A 163 -14.36 9.77 -9.08
C GLN A 163 -13.83 8.32 -9.20
N ILE A 164 -12.67 8.04 -8.58
CA ILE A 164 -12.03 6.73 -8.65
C ILE A 164 -12.36 5.87 -7.43
N SER A 165 -12.24 4.56 -7.60
CA SER A 165 -12.19 3.58 -6.53
C SER A 165 -10.75 3.11 -6.32
N PHE A 166 -10.34 2.93 -5.07
CA PHE A 166 -8.98 2.60 -4.68
C PHE A 166 -8.97 1.54 -3.56
N ILE A 167 -8.02 0.61 -3.62
CA ILE A 167 -7.61 -0.27 -2.54
C ILE A 167 -6.08 -0.28 -2.43
N SER A 168 -5.52 -0.48 -1.23
CA SER A 168 -4.11 -0.82 -1.10
C SER A 168 -3.93 -2.34 -0.96
N LEU A 169 -2.78 -2.84 -1.39
CA LEU A 169 -2.43 -4.25 -1.38
C LEU A 169 -1.07 -4.46 -0.72
N THR A 170 -0.98 -5.49 0.08
CA THR A 170 0.27 -6.03 0.61
C THR A 170 0.59 -7.40 -0.01
N ASP A 171 1.45 -8.22 0.60
CA ASP A 171 1.94 -9.51 0.10
C ASP A 171 0.92 -10.67 0.20
N TRP A 172 -0.37 -10.37 0.37
CA TRP A 172 -1.46 -11.34 0.37
C TRP A 172 -1.95 -11.67 -1.04
N PRO A 173 -2.79 -12.72 -1.23
CA PRO A 173 -3.23 -13.15 -2.55
C PRO A 173 -3.95 -12.04 -3.33
N MET A 174 -3.32 -11.53 -4.41
CA MET A 174 -3.86 -10.43 -5.22
C MET A 174 -4.82 -10.92 -6.33
N LYS A 175 -4.72 -12.18 -6.76
CA LYS A 175 -5.51 -12.71 -7.89
C LYS A 175 -7.03 -12.56 -7.73
N PRO A 176 -7.64 -12.69 -6.55
CA PRO A 176 -9.07 -12.42 -6.37
C PRO A 176 -9.46 -10.94 -6.51
N LEU A 177 -8.49 -10.02 -6.43
CA LEU A 177 -8.68 -8.58 -6.36
C LEU A 177 -8.33 -7.85 -7.67
N THR A 178 -8.18 -8.55 -8.78
CA THR A 178 -7.83 -7.93 -10.07
C THR A 178 -8.94 -7.03 -10.62
N PRO A 179 -8.62 -6.07 -11.52
CA PRO A 179 -9.62 -5.17 -12.10
C PRO A 179 -10.81 -5.89 -12.72
N GLU A 180 -10.57 -7.03 -13.40
CA GLU A 180 -11.63 -7.82 -14.04
C GLU A 180 -12.58 -8.48 -13.02
N ARG A 181 -12.10 -8.68 -11.78
CA ARG A 181 -12.87 -9.34 -10.72
C ARG A 181 -13.61 -8.37 -9.84
N VAL A 182 -12.97 -7.28 -9.46
CA VAL A 182 -13.52 -6.34 -8.47
C VAL A 182 -13.87 -4.96 -9.03
N GLY A 183 -13.44 -4.62 -10.25
CA GLY A 183 -13.78 -3.35 -10.90
C GLY A 183 -13.12 -2.12 -10.28
N VAL A 184 -12.10 -2.28 -9.42
CA VAL A 184 -11.38 -1.16 -8.79
C VAL A 184 -10.50 -0.46 -9.82
N ASP A 185 -10.42 0.87 -9.73
CA ASP A 185 -9.67 1.69 -10.67
C ASP A 185 -8.17 1.72 -10.38
N LEU A 186 -7.77 1.91 -9.13
CA LEU A 186 -6.38 2.05 -8.71
C LEU A 186 -6.01 1.15 -7.53
N TYR A 187 -4.76 0.69 -7.54
CA TYR A 187 -4.19 -0.27 -6.58
C TYR A 187 -2.94 0.31 -5.94
N GLY A 188 -2.98 0.61 -4.66
CA GLY A 188 -1.79 0.88 -3.86
C GLY A 188 -0.96 -0.39 -3.69
N LEU A 189 0.34 -0.31 -3.77
CA LEU A 189 1.24 -1.41 -3.42
C LEU A 189 2.13 -0.98 -2.26
N ASP A 190 2.06 -1.73 -1.15
CA ASP A 190 2.61 -1.40 0.17
C ASP A 190 3.81 -2.29 0.55
N PRO A 191 4.96 -2.23 -0.15
CA PRO A 191 6.09 -3.13 0.09
C PRO A 191 6.86 -2.82 1.38
N TYR A 192 6.82 -1.59 1.89
CA TYR A 192 7.55 -1.10 3.08
C TYR A 192 8.93 -1.71 3.27
N PRO A 193 9.92 -1.35 2.44
CA PRO A 193 11.20 -2.04 2.33
C PRO A 193 12.11 -1.87 3.57
N CYS A 194 11.89 -0.85 4.40
CA CYS A 194 12.70 -0.59 5.59
C CYS A 194 12.13 -1.34 6.80
N ARG A 195 12.24 -2.67 6.76
CA ARG A 195 11.67 -3.62 7.72
C ARG A 195 12.71 -4.64 8.19
N GLY A 196 12.65 -5.04 9.45
CA GLY A 196 13.45 -6.14 10.01
C GLY A 196 13.88 -5.94 11.46
N SER A 197 14.75 -6.81 11.97
CA SER A 197 15.30 -6.71 13.31
C SER A 197 16.26 -5.53 13.46
N SER A 198 16.54 -5.13 14.70
CA SER A 198 17.46 -4.01 15.04
C SER A 198 18.85 -4.09 14.39
N LYS A 199 19.33 -5.30 14.06
CA LYS A 199 20.61 -5.54 13.38
C LYS A 199 20.54 -5.29 11.86
N ALA A 200 19.34 -5.29 11.27
CA ALA A 200 19.12 -5.11 9.82
C ALA A 200 18.80 -3.67 9.42
N ARG A 201 18.78 -2.72 10.37
CA ARG A 201 18.41 -1.31 10.11
C ARG A 201 19.35 -0.54 9.20
N GLU A 202 20.47 -1.14 8.81
CA GLU A 202 21.46 -0.49 7.94
C GLU A 202 21.05 -0.46 6.47
N ARG A 203 20.16 -1.37 6.04
CA ARG A 203 19.71 -1.47 4.64
C ARG A 203 18.24 -1.80 4.54
N CYS A 204 17.51 -1.00 3.75
CA CYS A 204 16.17 -1.37 3.31
C CYS A 204 16.24 -2.47 2.25
N ASP A 205 15.32 -3.42 2.29
CA ASP A 205 15.16 -4.44 1.25
C ASP A 205 14.41 -3.85 0.04
N ILE A 206 15.14 -3.15 -0.83
CA ILE A 206 14.56 -2.55 -2.04
C ILE A 206 13.94 -3.61 -2.95
N GLY A 207 14.42 -4.87 -2.90
CA GLY A 207 13.82 -6.00 -3.60
C GLY A 207 12.37 -6.29 -3.19
N ALA A 208 11.91 -5.83 -2.02
CA ALA A 208 10.51 -5.93 -1.62
C ALA A 208 9.58 -5.21 -2.61
N ILE A 209 10.01 -4.06 -3.16
CA ILE A 209 9.26 -3.33 -4.19
C ILE A 209 9.13 -4.18 -5.45
N ASP A 210 10.23 -4.82 -5.87
CA ASP A 210 10.24 -5.70 -7.06
C ASP A 210 9.31 -6.90 -6.88
N ARG A 211 9.37 -7.54 -5.72
CA ARG A 211 8.50 -8.69 -5.41
C ARG A 211 7.04 -8.31 -5.46
N MET A 212 6.67 -7.19 -4.84
CA MET A 212 5.30 -6.69 -4.80
C MET A 212 4.78 -6.37 -6.20
N VAL A 213 5.56 -5.66 -7.01
CA VAL A 213 5.21 -5.35 -8.41
C VAL A 213 5.09 -6.64 -9.25
N ARG A 214 5.98 -7.61 -9.06
CA ARG A 214 5.90 -8.92 -9.72
C ARG A 214 4.65 -9.70 -9.33
N MET A 215 4.26 -9.66 -8.06
CA MET A 215 3.01 -10.27 -7.59
C MET A 215 1.79 -9.63 -8.27
N ALA A 216 1.75 -8.31 -8.38
CA ALA A 216 0.69 -7.58 -9.08
C ALA A 216 0.64 -7.93 -10.57
N ASP A 217 1.79 -7.93 -11.27
CA ASP A 217 1.89 -8.34 -12.68
C ASP A 217 1.41 -9.78 -12.88
N THR A 218 1.86 -10.71 -12.02
CA THR A 218 1.47 -12.13 -12.08
C THR A 218 -0.01 -12.34 -11.81
N ALA A 219 -0.60 -11.52 -10.95
CA ALA A 219 -2.04 -11.52 -10.71
C ALA A 219 -2.84 -10.98 -11.89
N GLY A 220 -2.25 -10.13 -12.74
CA GLY A 220 -2.91 -9.48 -13.86
C GLY A 220 -3.34 -8.02 -13.57
N ILE A 221 -2.76 -7.37 -12.56
CA ILE A 221 -3.01 -5.96 -12.28
C ILE A 221 -2.15 -5.10 -13.21
N PRO A 222 -2.74 -4.30 -14.12
CA PRO A 222 -1.97 -3.48 -15.05
C PRO A 222 -1.18 -2.40 -14.33
N ARG A 223 0.08 -2.20 -14.67
CA ARG A 223 0.94 -1.16 -14.07
C ARG A 223 0.39 0.25 -14.17
N ALA A 224 -0.39 0.54 -15.20
CA ALA A 224 -1.08 1.82 -15.35
C ALA A 224 -2.13 2.10 -14.25
N ARG A 225 -2.49 1.07 -13.48
CA ARG A 225 -3.40 1.15 -12.32
C ARG A 225 -2.68 1.06 -10.98
N VAL A 226 -1.35 0.90 -10.99
CA VAL A 226 -0.54 0.81 -9.76
C VAL A 226 -0.24 2.20 -9.23
N ALA A 227 -0.47 2.37 -7.93
CA ALA A 227 -0.08 3.53 -7.15
C ALA A 227 1.04 3.14 -6.15
N PRO A 228 2.26 3.65 -6.28
CA PRO A 228 3.31 3.46 -5.28
C PRO A 228 2.89 3.96 -3.91
N VAL A 229 3.02 3.13 -2.88
CA VAL A 229 2.91 3.56 -1.48
C VAL A 229 4.31 3.68 -0.90
N LEU A 230 4.69 4.90 -0.61
CA LEU A 230 6.02 5.26 -0.12
C LEU A 230 6.06 5.11 1.40
N GLN A 231 7.05 4.36 1.89
CA GLN A 231 7.29 4.25 3.33
C GLN A 231 7.86 5.56 3.87
N THR A 232 7.04 6.35 4.54
CA THR A 232 7.44 7.60 5.21
C THR A 232 7.19 7.54 6.71
N PHE A 233 7.30 6.34 7.28
CA PHE A 233 7.12 6.06 8.70
C PHE A 233 8.15 5.09 9.24
N GLY A 234 8.27 5.07 10.56
CA GLY A 234 8.95 4.05 11.36
C GLY A 234 8.10 3.66 12.56
N GLN A 235 8.67 2.86 13.46
CA GLN A 235 7.98 2.38 14.67
C GLN A 235 8.85 2.55 15.93
N SER A 236 9.90 3.37 15.90
CA SER A 236 10.80 3.52 17.04
C SER A 236 10.13 4.10 18.28
N CYS A 237 9.09 4.94 18.10
CA CYS A 237 8.29 5.51 19.17
C CYS A 237 6.84 5.01 19.22
N SER A 238 6.48 3.98 18.43
CA SER A 238 5.14 3.37 18.52
C SER A 238 4.96 2.57 19.82
N SER A 239 3.72 2.38 20.25
CA SER A 239 3.38 1.50 21.39
C SER A 239 3.28 0.03 20.98
N GLY A 240 3.16 -0.26 19.67
CA GLY A 240 3.08 -1.60 19.09
C GLY A 240 4.44 -2.18 18.68
N ASP A 241 4.42 -2.97 17.63
CA ASP A 241 5.59 -3.61 17.04
C ASP A 241 6.65 -2.58 16.61
N LYS A 242 7.92 -3.04 16.57
CA LYS A 242 9.07 -2.22 16.19
C LYS A 242 9.81 -2.85 15.00
N GLN A 243 9.05 -3.26 14.00
CA GLN A 243 9.58 -3.93 12.81
C GLN A 243 10.05 -2.95 11.73
N TYR A 244 9.46 -1.74 11.67
CA TYR A 244 9.78 -0.75 10.66
C TYR A 244 10.63 0.39 11.24
N TRP A 245 11.52 0.94 10.41
CA TRP A 245 12.20 2.20 10.73
C TRP A 245 11.93 3.24 9.66
N LEU A 246 11.99 4.50 10.07
CA LEU A 246 11.92 5.62 9.13
C LEU A 246 13.16 5.55 8.23
N PRO A 247 13.01 5.52 6.89
CA PRO A 247 14.14 5.51 5.98
C PRO A 247 15.08 6.69 6.20
N THR A 248 16.39 6.49 6.05
CA THR A 248 17.32 7.60 5.89
C THR A 248 17.04 8.32 4.56
N GLU A 249 17.59 9.53 4.36
CA GLU A 249 17.43 10.26 3.09
C GLU A 249 17.94 9.44 1.90
N ASP A 250 19.09 8.77 2.02
CA ASP A 250 19.66 7.95 0.95
C ASP A 250 18.81 6.71 0.67
N GLN A 251 18.35 6.01 1.70
CA GLN A 251 17.41 4.88 1.56
C GLN A 251 16.12 5.33 0.89
N PHE A 252 15.61 6.50 1.26
CA PHE A 252 14.40 7.03 0.64
C PHE A 252 14.61 7.42 -0.83
N ARG A 253 15.78 7.97 -1.19
CA ARG A 253 16.16 8.19 -2.59
C ARG A 253 16.22 6.90 -3.40
N GLU A 254 16.73 5.81 -2.82
CA GLU A 254 16.73 4.48 -3.47
C GLU A 254 15.32 3.96 -3.69
N ILE A 255 14.42 4.10 -2.68
CA ILE A 255 12.99 3.76 -2.79
C ILE A 255 12.35 4.52 -3.95
N LEU A 256 12.50 5.85 -3.98
CA LEU A 256 11.96 6.70 -5.04
C LEU A 256 12.50 6.30 -6.41
N ALA A 257 13.82 6.13 -6.53
CA ALA A 257 14.46 5.72 -7.79
C ALA A 257 13.98 4.33 -8.26
N ARG A 258 13.67 3.41 -7.34
CA ARG A 258 13.13 2.10 -7.70
C ARG A 258 11.71 2.20 -8.23
N TRP A 259 10.85 2.95 -7.56
CA TRP A 259 9.51 3.21 -8.03
C TRP A 259 9.47 3.93 -9.39
N ASP A 260 10.37 4.89 -9.63
CA ASP A 260 10.46 5.61 -10.92
C ASP A 260 10.76 4.67 -12.09
N ARG A 261 11.52 3.59 -11.86
CA ARG A 261 11.77 2.57 -12.89
C ARG A 261 10.57 1.65 -13.11
N LEU A 262 9.85 1.27 -12.05
CA LEU A 262 8.78 0.28 -12.10
C LEU A 262 7.42 0.88 -12.45
N ALA A 263 7.16 2.10 -12.02
CA ALA A 263 5.95 2.87 -12.27
C ALA A 263 6.31 4.33 -12.61
N PRO A 264 6.86 4.62 -13.79
CA PRO A 264 7.50 5.90 -14.11
C PRO A 264 6.56 7.11 -14.12
N ARG A 265 5.29 6.94 -14.25
CA ARG A 265 4.26 7.99 -14.18
C ARG A 265 2.98 7.39 -13.62
N PRO A 266 2.98 7.07 -12.33
CA PRO A 266 1.79 6.48 -11.72
C PRO A 266 0.64 7.49 -11.71
N PRO A 267 -0.62 7.05 -11.80
CA PRO A 267 -1.77 7.95 -11.67
C PRO A 267 -1.88 8.57 -10.28
N LEU A 268 -1.42 7.85 -9.27
CA LEU A 268 -1.43 8.25 -7.86
C LEU A 268 -0.13 7.82 -7.20
N GLU A 269 0.41 8.64 -6.30
CA GLU A 269 1.53 8.32 -5.42
C GLU A 269 1.15 8.66 -3.99
N ILE A 270 1.42 7.76 -3.07
CA ILE A 270 0.92 7.80 -1.70
C ILE A 270 2.09 7.86 -0.73
N SER A 271 2.08 8.78 0.22
CA SER A 271 3.00 8.79 1.37
C SER A 271 2.28 8.21 2.58
N TYR A 272 2.67 7.03 3.01
CA TYR A 272 2.21 6.43 4.25
C TYR A 272 3.35 6.44 5.27
N SER A 273 3.25 7.20 6.32
CA SER A 273 2.14 8.02 6.74
C SER A 273 2.60 9.45 7.00
N TRP A 274 1.70 10.44 6.89
CA TRP A 274 1.93 11.81 7.37
C TRP A 274 1.74 11.88 8.89
N GLY A 275 0.56 11.53 9.36
CA GLY A 275 0.20 11.57 10.78
C GLY A 275 0.66 10.34 11.54
N ARG A 276 0.88 10.53 12.85
CA ARG A 276 1.22 9.43 13.76
C ARG A 276 0.03 8.54 14.01
N GLN A 277 0.31 7.24 14.11
CA GLN A 277 -0.63 6.23 14.56
C GLN A 277 0.02 5.48 15.72
N ASP A 278 -0.58 5.53 16.91
CA ASP A 278 0.02 5.07 18.17
C ASP A 278 0.73 3.70 18.06
N LYS A 279 0.05 2.71 17.49
CA LYS A 279 0.60 1.35 17.38
C LYS A 279 1.46 1.12 16.13
N TRP A 280 1.19 1.85 15.03
CA TRP A 280 1.65 1.47 13.70
C TRP A 280 2.70 2.39 13.10
N ALA A 281 2.63 3.68 13.37
CA ALA A 281 3.48 4.67 12.71
C ALA A 281 3.92 5.79 13.66
N CYS A 282 5.17 5.72 14.12
CA CYS A 282 5.85 6.75 14.92
C CYS A 282 7.37 6.46 14.91
N PRO A 283 8.26 7.35 14.39
CA PRO A 283 7.96 8.64 13.74
C PRO A 283 7.34 8.50 12.35
N THR A 284 6.87 9.64 11.80
CA THR A 284 6.20 9.72 10.49
C THR A 284 6.74 10.87 9.66
N LEU A 285 6.15 11.12 8.48
CA LEU A 285 6.56 12.23 7.62
C LEU A 285 6.39 13.60 8.29
N SER A 286 5.39 13.76 9.16
CA SER A 286 5.21 15.02 9.92
C SER A 286 6.39 15.32 10.85
N ASP A 287 7.12 14.31 11.31
CA ASP A 287 8.30 14.42 12.15
C ASP A 287 9.60 14.59 11.34
N ALA A 288 9.58 14.22 10.05
CA ALA A 288 10.76 14.06 9.19
C ALA A 288 11.17 15.40 8.52
N THR A 289 11.58 16.37 9.36
CA THR A 289 11.95 17.73 8.98
C THR A 289 13.45 18.04 9.12
N GLY A 290 14.28 17.02 9.32
CA GLY A 290 15.68 17.16 9.72
C GLY A 290 15.88 17.12 11.24
N GLY A 291 17.09 17.37 11.70
CA GLY A 291 17.43 17.28 13.13
C GLY A 291 17.58 15.82 13.59
N PRO A 292 16.74 15.33 14.56
CA PRO A 292 16.86 13.95 15.04
C PRO A 292 16.31 12.93 14.02
N HIS A 293 15.58 13.37 13.01
CA HIS A 293 15.01 12.54 11.93
C HIS A 293 15.52 13.00 10.57
N PRO A 294 15.57 12.11 9.55
CA PRO A 294 15.88 12.47 8.16
C PRO A 294 14.92 13.53 7.64
N ASP A 295 15.39 14.43 6.76
CA ASP A 295 14.54 15.45 6.13
C ASP A 295 13.80 14.89 4.89
N LEU A 296 12.85 13.99 5.13
CA LEU A 296 12.03 13.43 4.06
C LEU A 296 11.01 14.44 3.50
N GLN A 297 10.62 15.46 4.28
CA GLN A 297 9.72 16.51 3.78
C GLN A 297 10.36 17.31 2.66
N SER A 298 11.64 17.67 2.77
CA SER A 298 12.36 18.36 1.68
C SER A 298 12.48 17.50 0.43
N LEU A 299 12.73 16.19 0.58
CA LEU A 299 12.75 15.25 -0.55
C LEU A 299 11.38 15.14 -1.23
N MET A 300 10.31 15.02 -0.45
CA MET A 300 8.95 14.99 -1.00
C MET A 300 8.57 16.32 -1.67
N LYS A 301 8.95 17.44 -1.10
CA LYS A 301 8.73 18.77 -1.71
C LYS A 301 9.41 18.88 -3.07
N ALA A 302 10.66 18.44 -3.18
CA ALA A 302 11.39 18.42 -4.44
C ALA A 302 10.71 17.52 -5.47
N ARG A 303 10.35 16.27 -5.06
CA ARG A 303 9.65 15.31 -5.91
C ARG A 303 8.29 15.82 -6.40
N ASN A 304 7.51 16.42 -5.50
CA ASN A 304 6.17 16.90 -5.83
C ASN A 304 6.18 18.10 -6.79
N ARG A 305 7.28 18.84 -6.86
CA ARG A 305 7.48 19.99 -7.77
C ARG A 305 8.11 19.62 -9.10
N SER A 306 8.80 18.48 -9.17
CA SER A 306 9.40 17.97 -10.43
C SER A 306 8.32 17.29 -11.28
N ARG A 307 7.47 18.06 -11.95
CA ARG A 307 6.37 17.60 -12.83
C ARG A 307 6.77 17.71 -14.29
#